data_0e7bcb2498315aad139248ed992121d2
#
_entry.id   0e7bcb2498315aad139248ed992121d2
#
_cell.length_a   1.000
_cell.length_b   1.000
_cell.length_c   1.000
_cell.angle_alpha   90.00
_cell.angle_beta   90.00
_cell.angle_gamma   90.00
#
_symmetry.space_group_name_H-M   'P 1'
#
loop_
_entity.id
_entity.type
_entity.pdbx_description
1 polymer ?
#
loop_
_entity_poly.entity_id
_entity_poly.type
_entity_poly.pdbx_seq_one_letter_code
_entity_poly.pdbx_strand_id
1 'polypeptide(L)'
;MTPAENFNRLQEIIAGYRQGMIDMQQQLVRRVAVGPDNQGPGEAAKAAYLAAELRRLGLRVQNYPAPDDRVPGGQRPNLIALLPGRTARKVWVLSHLDVVPQGDRQLWHTDPFELHVDGDLLFGRGVSDDHHGIVASIFAVRALQETGLTPHRTIGLALVADEETGSQKGLAYLLHHHPELFAADDLIIVPDAGNPEGTLIEIAEKSMLWLRFEVQGRQCHASKPELGVNTLRASAHTIVALEELAQEFNAVEPFFDPPHSTFEPTKIEANVENVNTIPGLGVFYLDCRVLPVYDLADVQAKVQQITAQMERRWDVSITTQAVQEVQAPPATPAAAPVVQALQEAVQAVYQRRAEPRGIGGGTVAAFFRRQGLPAAVWMSDALTAHQPNECVNLNALIGDCQVLAHVFCQTR
;
A
#
# COMPACT_ATOMS: atom_id res chain seq x y z
N MET A 1 1.71 28.79 -26.77
CA MET A 1 1.44 27.36 -27.00
C MET A 1 0.12 26.98 -26.35
N THR A 2 -0.66 26.17 -27.01
CA THR A 2 -1.87 25.58 -26.43
C THR A 2 -1.53 24.57 -25.34
N PRO A 3 -2.46 24.20 -24.47
CA PRO A 3 -2.22 23.12 -23.48
C PRO A 3 -1.75 21.81 -24.13
N ALA A 4 -2.33 21.43 -25.28
CA ALA A 4 -1.94 20.23 -26.01
C ALA A 4 -0.49 20.31 -26.55
N GLU A 5 -0.09 21.44 -27.13
CA GLU A 5 1.29 21.65 -27.60
C GLU A 5 2.31 21.59 -26.47
N ASN A 6 1.96 22.16 -25.30
CA ASN A 6 2.80 22.07 -24.10
C ASN A 6 2.97 20.62 -23.64
N PHE A 7 1.89 19.84 -23.65
CA PHE A 7 1.94 18.45 -23.23
C PHE A 7 2.74 17.58 -24.21
N ASN A 8 2.57 17.73 -25.52
CA ASN A 8 3.36 17.01 -26.52
C ASN A 8 4.87 17.26 -26.32
N ARG A 9 5.26 18.52 -26.03
CA ARG A 9 6.65 18.86 -25.74
C ARG A 9 7.14 18.16 -24.45
N LEU A 10 6.31 18.07 -23.41
CA LEU A 10 6.65 17.33 -22.19
C LEU A 10 6.87 15.85 -22.50
N GLN A 11 6.02 15.23 -23.31
CA GLN A 11 6.17 13.81 -23.69
C GLN A 11 7.48 13.55 -24.44
N GLU A 12 7.86 14.42 -25.40
CA GLU A 12 9.13 14.32 -26.12
C GLU A 12 10.34 14.40 -25.19
N ILE A 13 10.33 15.36 -24.25
CA ILE A 13 11.41 15.52 -23.25
C ILE A 13 11.51 14.29 -22.35
N ILE A 14 10.37 13.81 -21.82
CA ILE A 14 10.30 12.65 -20.92
C ILE A 14 10.79 11.37 -21.62
N ALA A 15 10.47 11.17 -22.89
CA ALA A 15 10.96 10.04 -23.68
C ALA A 15 12.49 9.98 -23.74
N GLY A 16 13.16 11.13 -23.67
CA GLY A 16 14.62 11.26 -23.64
C GLY A 16 15.26 10.93 -22.28
N TYR A 17 14.47 10.73 -21.22
CA TYR A 17 15.02 10.52 -19.87
C TYR A 17 15.37 9.06 -19.53
N ARG A 18 15.21 8.13 -20.47
CA ARG A 18 15.41 6.71 -20.27
C ARG A 18 16.65 6.38 -19.43
N GLN A 19 17.83 6.86 -19.84
CA GLN A 19 19.07 6.58 -19.12
C GLN A 19 19.08 7.22 -17.73
N GLY A 20 18.60 8.46 -17.61
CA GLY A 20 18.51 9.14 -16.31
C GLY A 20 17.62 8.43 -15.30
N MET A 21 16.52 7.82 -15.75
CA MET A 21 15.62 7.02 -14.89
C MET A 21 16.32 5.73 -14.45
N ILE A 22 17.06 5.05 -15.34
CA ILE A 22 17.88 3.87 -15.00
C ILE A 22 18.93 4.25 -13.96
N ASP A 23 19.66 5.36 -14.17
CA ASP A 23 20.70 5.81 -13.27
C ASP A 23 20.14 6.15 -11.87
N MET A 24 18.96 6.77 -11.80
CA MET A 24 18.30 7.06 -10.54
C MET A 24 17.83 5.79 -9.83
N GLN A 25 17.19 4.85 -10.55
CA GLN A 25 16.83 3.54 -10.00
C GLN A 25 18.06 2.82 -9.42
N GLN A 26 19.19 2.84 -10.12
CA GLN A 26 20.42 2.25 -9.63
C GLN A 26 20.91 2.90 -8.32
N GLN A 27 20.78 4.23 -8.22
CA GLN A 27 21.15 4.94 -6.99
C GLN A 27 20.20 4.63 -5.82
N LEU A 28 18.91 4.40 -6.10
CA LEU A 28 17.91 4.08 -5.07
C LEU A 28 18.06 2.64 -4.57
N VAL A 29 18.21 1.66 -5.49
CA VAL A 29 18.38 0.24 -5.16
C VAL A 29 19.60 0.01 -4.26
N ARG A 30 20.74 0.64 -4.55
CA ARG A 30 21.96 0.52 -3.76
C ARG A 30 21.87 1.11 -2.35
N ARG A 31 20.93 2.01 -2.11
CA ARG A 31 20.68 2.61 -0.80
C ARG A 31 19.60 1.84 -0.08
N VAL A 32 20.01 0.70 0.47
CA VAL A 32 19.10 -0.18 1.21
C VAL A 32 18.38 0.61 2.31
N ALA A 33 17.06 0.57 2.30
CA ALA A 33 16.20 1.30 3.23
C ALA A 33 15.19 0.38 3.91
N VAL A 34 15.62 -0.81 4.28
CA VAL A 34 14.81 -1.73 5.10
C VAL A 34 14.60 -1.10 6.47
N GLY A 35 13.35 -1.09 6.95
CA GLY A 35 12.99 -0.52 8.23
C GLY A 35 13.52 -1.31 9.44
N PRO A 36 13.59 -0.68 10.63
CA PRO A 36 14.15 -1.30 11.84
C PRO A 36 13.34 -2.47 12.38
N ASP A 37 12.05 -2.55 12.07
CA ASP A 37 11.19 -3.70 12.40
C ASP A 37 11.69 -4.99 11.73
N ASN A 38 12.37 -4.83 10.60
CA ASN A 38 13.04 -5.89 9.85
C ASN A 38 14.58 -5.83 10.01
N GLN A 39 15.09 -5.26 11.12
CA GLN A 39 16.50 -5.15 11.44
C GLN A 39 17.35 -4.38 10.41
N GLY A 40 16.70 -3.52 9.63
CA GLY A 40 17.35 -2.70 8.61
C GLY A 40 17.88 -1.36 9.17
N PRO A 41 18.70 -0.65 8.36
CA PRO A 41 19.31 0.62 8.76
C PRO A 41 18.38 1.83 8.69
N GLY A 42 17.16 1.66 8.17
CA GLY A 42 16.24 2.76 7.88
C GLY A 42 16.61 3.55 6.61
N GLU A 43 15.91 4.64 6.36
CA GLU A 43 15.85 5.36 5.07
C GLU A 43 16.87 6.50 4.93
N ALA A 44 17.66 6.78 5.97
CA ALA A 44 18.50 8.00 6.03
C ALA A 44 19.40 8.21 4.81
N ALA A 45 20.06 7.16 4.31
CA ALA A 45 20.95 7.24 3.16
C ALA A 45 20.22 7.53 1.85
N LYS A 46 19.03 6.91 1.64
CA LYS A 46 18.18 7.13 0.48
C LYS A 46 17.59 8.54 0.51
N ALA A 47 17.07 8.97 1.66
CA ALA A 47 16.55 10.33 1.85
C ALA A 47 17.61 11.41 1.62
N ALA A 48 18.84 11.23 2.11
CA ALA A 48 19.92 12.19 1.88
C ALA A 48 20.24 12.36 0.38
N TYR A 49 20.29 11.26 -0.37
CA TYR A 49 20.47 11.29 -1.82
C TYR A 49 19.33 12.04 -2.51
N LEU A 50 18.08 11.67 -2.23
CA LEU A 50 16.92 12.31 -2.84
C LEU A 50 16.80 13.80 -2.48
N ALA A 51 17.08 14.18 -1.23
CA ALA A 51 17.10 15.57 -0.83
C ALA A 51 18.13 16.39 -1.62
N ALA A 52 19.29 15.82 -1.93
CA ALA A 52 20.31 16.48 -2.75
C ALA A 52 19.83 16.63 -4.21
N GLU A 53 19.25 15.57 -4.81
CA GLU A 53 18.72 15.62 -6.19
C GLU A 53 17.56 16.62 -6.32
N LEU A 54 16.63 16.64 -5.38
CA LEU A 54 15.50 17.57 -5.38
C LEU A 54 15.96 19.04 -5.23
N ARG A 55 16.98 19.30 -4.38
CA ARG A 55 17.59 20.64 -4.27
C ARG A 55 18.31 21.04 -5.55
N ARG A 56 19.01 20.11 -6.22
CA ARG A 56 19.67 20.36 -7.51
C ARG A 56 18.66 20.73 -8.59
N LEU A 57 17.45 20.19 -8.51
CA LEU A 57 16.30 20.58 -9.35
C LEU A 57 15.64 21.90 -8.88
N GLY A 58 16.19 22.61 -7.87
CA GLY A 58 15.67 23.88 -7.40
C GLY A 58 14.39 23.82 -6.56
N LEU A 59 13.97 22.64 -6.08
CA LEU A 59 12.83 22.53 -5.18
C LEU A 59 13.20 23.01 -3.77
N ARG A 60 12.21 23.51 -3.05
CA ARG A 60 12.32 23.77 -1.62
C ARG A 60 12.15 22.45 -0.87
N VAL A 61 13.24 21.93 -0.32
CA VAL A 61 13.24 20.63 0.38
C VAL A 61 13.37 20.84 1.88
N GLN A 62 12.38 20.34 2.62
CA GLN A 62 12.38 20.31 4.07
C GLN A 62 12.26 18.86 4.55
N ASN A 63 12.99 18.52 5.62
CA ASN A 63 12.88 17.24 6.30
C ASN A 63 12.04 17.40 7.56
N TYR A 64 11.11 16.49 7.78
CA TYR A 64 10.24 16.39 8.97
C TYR A 64 10.53 15.06 9.68
N PRO A 65 11.64 14.94 10.40
CA PRO A 65 12.10 13.68 10.93
C PRO A 65 11.22 13.20 12.10
N ALA A 66 10.80 11.96 12.05
CA ALA A 66 10.11 11.30 13.18
C ALA A 66 11.13 10.65 14.11
N PRO A 67 11.05 10.84 15.45
CA PRO A 67 11.96 10.20 16.40
C PRO A 67 11.82 8.66 16.36
N ASP A 68 12.96 7.96 16.25
CA ASP A 68 13.03 6.49 16.34
C ASP A 68 14.45 6.06 16.75
N ASP A 69 14.62 5.64 18.00
CA ASP A 69 15.92 5.25 18.55
C ASP A 69 16.45 3.91 18.00
N ARG A 70 15.64 3.18 17.23
CA ARG A 70 16.02 1.91 16.62
C ARG A 70 16.90 2.06 15.38
N VAL A 71 16.98 3.27 14.80
CA VAL A 71 17.80 3.55 13.62
C VAL A 71 19.02 4.40 13.96
N PRO A 72 20.12 4.29 13.18
CA PRO A 72 21.26 5.19 13.31
C PRO A 72 20.84 6.66 13.15
N GLY A 73 21.23 7.50 14.11
CA GLY A 73 20.84 8.93 14.12
C GLY A 73 19.52 9.23 14.83
N GLY A 74 18.79 8.22 15.32
CA GLY A 74 17.60 8.38 16.16
C GLY A 74 16.37 8.97 15.47
N GLN A 75 16.32 8.97 14.13
CA GLN A 75 15.24 9.62 13.37
C GLN A 75 14.95 8.93 12.04
N ARG A 76 13.67 8.83 11.69
CA ARG A 76 13.18 8.39 10.37
C ARG A 76 12.86 9.65 9.53
N PRO A 77 13.44 9.82 8.34
CA PRO A 77 13.26 11.02 7.54
C PRO A 77 11.94 11.04 6.78
N ASN A 78 11.29 12.22 6.72
CA ASN A 78 10.16 12.48 5.84
C ASN A 78 10.46 13.76 5.06
N LEU A 79 10.65 13.65 3.75
CA LEU A 79 11.03 14.77 2.89
C LEU A 79 9.80 15.39 2.24
N ILE A 80 9.66 16.69 2.39
CA ILE A 80 8.67 17.48 1.66
C ILE A 80 9.42 18.40 0.69
N ALA A 81 9.15 18.23 -0.60
CA ALA A 81 9.77 19.04 -1.64
C ALA A 81 8.68 19.79 -2.43
N LEU A 82 8.84 21.11 -2.57
CA LEU A 82 7.86 21.97 -3.21
C LEU A 82 8.45 22.69 -4.44
N LEU A 83 7.73 22.60 -5.58
CA LEU A 83 7.90 23.48 -6.73
C LEU A 83 6.73 24.46 -6.74
N PRO A 84 6.94 25.77 -6.49
CA PRO A 84 5.87 26.75 -6.44
C PRO A 84 5.12 26.86 -7.77
N GLY A 85 3.79 26.84 -7.71
CA GLY A 85 2.88 27.13 -8.79
C GLY A 85 2.34 28.56 -8.72
N ARG A 86 1.32 28.83 -9.55
CA ARG A 86 0.60 30.13 -9.57
C ARG A 86 -0.34 30.29 -8.38
N THR A 87 -0.75 29.19 -7.75
CA THR A 87 -1.63 29.15 -6.58
C THR A 87 -1.00 28.36 -5.45
N ALA A 88 -1.50 28.56 -4.23
CA ALA A 88 -1.08 27.82 -3.05
C ALA A 88 -1.70 26.41 -2.97
N ARG A 89 -2.77 26.13 -3.72
CA ARG A 89 -3.33 24.77 -3.85
C ARG A 89 -2.27 23.85 -4.41
N LYS A 90 -2.25 22.60 -3.93
CA LYS A 90 -1.18 21.68 -4.32
C LYS A 90 -1.70 20.48 -5.13
N VAL A 91 -0.79 19.91 -5.89
CA VAL A 91 -0.86 18.52 -6.35
C VAL A 91 0.24 17.79 -5.58
N TRP A 92 -0.13 16.86 -4.76
CA TRP A 92 0.78 16.01 -4.02
C TRP A 92 1.01 14.70 -4.76
N VAL A 93 2.25 14.27 -4.83
CA VAL A 93 2.64 12.88 -5.07
C VAL A 93 3.32 12.39 -3.81
N LEU A 94 2.75 11.37 -3.19
CA LEU A 94 3.30 10.76 -1.99
C LEU A 94 3.85 9.38 -2.34
N SER A 95 5.12 9.18 -2.08
CA SER A 95 5.86 7.94 -2.26
C SER A 95 6.61 7.57 -0.99
N HIS A 96 6.95 6.29 -0.78
CA HIS A 96 7.70 5.89 0.38
C HIS A 96 9.17 5.58 0.07
N LEU A 97 10.00 5.71 1.11
CA LEU A 97 11.46 5.56 1.03
C LEU A 97 11.92 4.15 1.37
N ASP A 98 11.20 3.50 2.29
CA ASP A 98 11.53 2.17 2.79
C ASP A 98 11.21 1.08 1.78
N VAL A 99 11.71 -0.09 2.03
CA VAL A 99 11.47 -1.31 1.24
C VAL A 99 11.40 -2.50 2.18
N VAL A 100 10.63 -3.52 1.80
CA VAL A 100 10.65 -4.80 2.52
C VAL A 100 12.00 -5.51 2.38
N PRO A 101 12.36 -6.44 3.30
CA PRO A 101 13.51 -7.32 3.12
C PRO A 101 13.45 -8.10 1.81
N GLN A 102 14.61 -8.50 1.31
CA GLN A 102 14.71 -9.29 0.07
C GLN A 102 14.08 -10.70 0.16
N GLY A 103 13.82 -11.19 1.38
CA GLY A 103 13.39 -12.58 1.60
C GLY A 103 14.52 -13.59 1.32
N ASP A 104 14.15 -14.77 0.81
CA ASP A 104 15.13 -15.81 0.49
C ASP A 104 16.00 -15.41 -0.71
N ARG A 105 17.29 -15.18 -0.45
CA ARG A 105 18.27 -14.78 -1.47
C ARG A 105 18.42 -15.82 -2.60
N GLN A 106 18.14 -17.09 -2.35
CA GLN A 106 18.27 -18.16 -3.34
C GLN A 106 17.19 -18.07 -4.44
N LEU A 107 16.10 -17.36 -4.18
CA LEU A 107 15.03 -17.14 -5.16
C LEU A 107 15.31 -15.97 -6.11
N TRP A 108 16.36 -15.18 -5.86
CA TRP A 108 16.75 -14.07 -6.71
C TRP A 108 17.77 -14.50 -7.76
N HIS A 109 17.52 -14.15 -9.01
CA HIS A 109 18.43 -14.41 -10.12
C HIS A 109 19.65 -13.48 -10.09
N THR A 110 19.49 -12.25 -9.60
CA THR A 110 20.54 -11.23 -9.48
C THR A 110 20.61 -10.72 -8.03
N ASP A 111 21.54 -9.83 -7.72
CA ASP A 111 21.58 -9.21 -6.39
C ASP A 111 20.36 -8.27 -6.22
N PRO A 112 19.52 -8.46 -5.18
CA PRO A 112 18.34 -7.61 -4.96
C PRO A 112 18.67 -6.13 -4.72
N PHE A 113 19.89 -5.82 -4.28
CA PHE A 113 20.34 -4.45 -3.98
C PHE A 113 21.33 -3.90 -5.00
N GLU A 114 21.48 -4.56 -6.15
CA GLU A 114 22.15 -4.05 -7.35
C GLU A 114 21.20 -4.09 -8.54
N LEU A 115 20.94 -2.93 -9.15
CA LEU A 115 20.03 -2.86 -10.29
C LEU A 115 20.54 -3.72 -11.44
N HIS A 116 19.73 -4.66 -11.88
CA HIS A 116 19.97 -5.43 -13.09
C HIS A 116 19.03 -4.94 -14.20
N VAL A 117 19.58 -4.69 -15.39
CA VAL A 117 18.83 -4.21 -16.55
C VAL A 117 18.84 -5.29 -17.62
N ASP A 118 17.65 -5.75 -18.03
CA ASP A 118 17.46 -6.67 -19.14
C ASP A 118 16.42 -6.09 -20.12
N GLY A 119 16.90 -5.54 -21.22
CA GLY A 119 16.06 -4.82 -22.18
C GLY A 119 15.34 -3.62 -21.54
N ASP A 120 14.02 -3.72 -21.45
CA ASP A 120 13.16 -2.72 -20.82
C ASP A 120 12.80 -3.04 -19.37
N LEU A 121 13.27 -4.17 -18.84
CA LEU A 121 13.00 -4.57 -17.46
C LEU A 121 14.15 -4.18 -16.53
N LEU A 122 13.82 -3.57 -15.42
CA LEU A 122 14.73 -3.20 -14.35
C LEU A 122 14.40 -4.06 -13.14
N PHE A 123 15.37 -4.85 -12.67
CA PHE A 123 15.21 -5.76 -11.53
C PHE A 123 15.97 -5.27 -10.31
N GLY A 124 15.35 -5.35 -9.15
CA GLY A 124 15.94 -5.01 -7.86
C GLY A 124 14.86 -4.77 -6.81
N ARG A 125 15.20 -4.89 -5.53
CA ARG A 125 14.25 -4.59 -4.44
C ARG A 125 13.93 -3.10 -4.41
N GLY A 126 12.63 -2.79 -4.43
CA GLY A 126 12.12 -1.43 -4.40
C GLY A 126 11.93 -0.80 -5.77
N VAL A 127 12.34 -1.43 -6.88
CA VAL A 127 12.25 -0.82 -8.22
C VAL A 127 10.80 -0.52 -8.64
N SER A 128 9.84 -1.33 -8.18
CA SER A 128 8.40 -1.12 -8.34
C SER A 128 7.84 -0.41 -7.12
N ASP A 129 8.11 -0.92 -5.95
CA ASP A 129 7.53 -0.51 -4.69
C ASP A 129 8.57 0.17 -3.76
N ASP A 130 8.69 1.53 -3.67
CA ASP A 130 7.99 2.53 -4.48
C ASP A 130 8.98 3.47 -5.21
N HIS A 131 10.16 2.94 -5.66
CA HIS A 131 11.06 3.77 -6.46
C HIS A 131 10.41 4.19 -7.80
N HIS A 132 9.43 3.43 -8.31
CA HIS A 132 8.67 3.77 -9.50
C HIS A 132 8.02 5.15 -9.34
N GLY A 133 7.24 5.35 -8.29
CA GLY A 133 6.56 6.60 -7.98
C GLY A 133 7.54 7.75 -7.72
N ILE A 134 8.63 7.48 -6.98
CA ILE A 134 9.69 8.46 -6.74
C ILE A 134 10.31 8.94 -8.05
N VAL A 135 10.74 8.02 -8.91
CA VAL A 135 11.43 8.36 -10.17
C VAL A 135 10.47 9.05 -11.12
N ALA A 136 9.26 8.51 -11.33
CA ALA A 136 8.26 9.11 -12.21
C ALA A 136 7.94 10.55 -11.81
N SER A 137 7.71 10.81 -10.52
CA SER A 137 7.37 12.14 -10.02
C SER A 137 8.50 13.15 -10.14
N ILE A 138 9.74 12.75 -9.84
CA ILE A 138 10.92 13.62 -9.95
C ILE A 138 11.19 14.00 -11.41
N PHE A 139 11.11 13.05 -12.33
CA PHE A 139 11.34 13.31 -13.74
C PHE A 139 10.19 14.10 -14.40
N ALA A 140 8.93 13.96 -13.92
CA ALA A 140 7.83 14.81 -14.32
C ALA A 140 8.04 16.29 -13.92
N VAL A 141 8.51 16.52 -12.70
CA VAL A 141 8.91 17.87 -12.23
C VAL A 141 10.06 18.43 -13.07
N ARG A 142 11.08 17.62 -13.35
CA ARG A 142 12.22 18.01 -14.19
C ARG A 142 11.78 18.43 -15.59
N ALA A 143 10.93 17.63 -16.24
CA ALA A 143 10.41 17.95 -17.58
C ALA A 143 9.64 19.27 -17.58
N LEU A 144 8.83 19.52 -16.57
CA LEU A 144 8.09 20.77 -16.43
C LEU A 144 9.04 21.98 -16.33
N GLN A 145 10.12 21.88 -15.58
CA GLN A 145 11.12 22.93 -15.46
C GLN A 145 11.91 23.17 -16.77
N GLU A 146 12.28 22.10 -17.49
CA GLU A 146 12.98 22.19 -18.77
C GLU A 146 12.11 22.84 -19.87
N THR A 147 10.79 22.72 -19.77
CA THR A 147 9.87 23.43 -20.66
C THR A 147 9.69 24.91 -20.30
N GLY A 148 10.08 25.30 -19.08
CA GLY A 148 9.84 26.64 -18.53
C GLY A 148 8.38 26.92 -18.17
N LEU A 149 7.55 25.87 -18.09
CA LEU A 149 6.15 25.98 -17.69
C LEU A 149 6.03 26.17 -16.18
N THR A 150 5.24 27.16 -15.77
CA THR A 150 4.84 27.31 -14.37
C THR A 150 3.52 26.61 -14.16
N PRO A 151 3.45 25.59 -13.27
CA PRO A 151 2.21 24.87 -12.99
C PRO A 151 1.16 25.82 -12.38
N HIS A 152 -0.11 25.50 -12.55
CA HIS A 152 -1.16 26.28 -11.90
C HIS A 152 -1.18 26.04 -10.38
N ARG A 153 -1.16 24.77 -9.96
CA ARG A 153 -1.04 24.37 -8.56
C ARG A 153 0.44 24.22 -8.20
N THR A 154 0.78 24.49 -6.95
CA THR A 154 2.10 24.11 -6.41
C THR A 154 2.24 22.59 -6.44
N ILE A 155 3.37 22.07 -6.92
CA ILE A 155 3.65 20.62 -6.89
C ILE A 155 4.37 20.30 -5.61
N GLY A 156 3.85 19.32 -4.88
CA GLY A 156 4.44 18.77 -3.67
C GLY A 156 4.83 17.32 -3.87
N LEU A 157 6.08 16.99 -3.57
CA LEU A 157 6.55 15.61 -3.44
C LEU A 157 6.74 15.31 -1.96
N ALA A 158 6.02 14.34 -1.44
CA ALA A 158 6.14 13.85 -0.07
C ALA A 158 6.78 12.45 -0.13
N LEU A 159 8.04 12.35 0.32
CA LEU A 159 8.77 11.08 0.36
C LEU A 159 8.88 10.66 1.82
N VAL A 160 8.08 9.67 2.21
CA VAL A 160 7.87 9.30 3.61
C VAL A 160 8.59 8.00 3.97
N ALA A 161 8.86 7.83 5.25
CA ALA A 161 9.41 6.60 5.83
C ALA A 161 8.30 5.66 6.29
N ASP A 162 8.66 4.40 6.64
CA ASP A 162 7.85 3.50 7.47
C ASP A 162 6.53 3.04 6.84
N GLU A 163 6.39 3.11 5.52
CA GLU A 163 5.17 2.65 4.86
C GLU A 163 4.93 1.17 5.11
N GLU A 164 5.93 0.38 4.86
CA GLU A 164 5.96 -1.08 4.89
C GLU A 164 5.73 -1.70 6.29
N THR A 165 5.77 -0.85 7.32
CA THR A 165 5.58 -1.27 8.72
C THR A 165 4.53 -0.46 9.48
N GLY A 166 3.62 0.22 8.73
CA GLY A 166 2.41 0.83 9.26
C GLY A 166 2.44 2.34 9.41
N SER A 167 3.40 3.02 8.77
CA SER A 167 3.45 4.49 8.58
C SER A 167 3.47 5.34 9.85
N GLN A 168 3.70 4.75 11.04
CA GLN A 168 3.68 5.49 12.31
C GLN A 168 4.78 6.54 12.40
N LYS A 169 5.89 6.35 11.69
CA LYS A 169 7.02 7.28 11.57
C LYS A 169 7.04 8.02 10.23
N GLY A 170 6.12 7.67 9.33
CA GLY A 170 5.91 8.23 8.00
C GLY A 170 4.70 9.16 7.93
N LEU A 171 3.75 8.82 7.07
CA LEU A 171 2.58 9.65 6.80
C LEU A 171 1.73 9.91 8.04
N ALA A 172 1.51 8.91 8.90
CA ALA A 172 0.74 9.10 10.13
C ALA A 172 1.39 10.16 11.05
N TYR A 173 2.73 10.14 11.16
CA TYR A 173 3.49 11.17 11.88
C TYR A 173 3.26 12.56 11.29
N LEU A 174 3.34 12.70 9.96
CA LEU A 174 3.13 13.98 9.28
C LEU A 174 1.71 14.51 9.50
N LEU A 175 0.70 13.68 9.32
CA LEU A 175 -0.70 14.08 9.49
C LEU A 175 -1.03 14.49 10.94
N HIS A 176 -0.37 13.88 11.93
CA HIS A 176 -0.57 14.21 13.33
C HIS A 176 0.18 15.47 13.77
N HIS A 177 1.44 15.62 13.36
CA HIS A 177 2.32 16.68 13.86
C HIS A 177 2.42 17.90 12.91
N HIS A 178 2.08 17.72 11.63
CA HIS A 178 2.20 18.71 10.57
C HIS A 178 0.94 18.72 9.67
N PRO A 179 -0.28 18.80 10.25
CA PRO A 179 -1.52 18.76 9.47
C PRO A 179 -1.64 19.91 8.46
N GLU A 180 -0.91 21.00 8.65
CA GLU A 180 -0.86 22.17 7.75
C GLU A 180 -0.25 21.87 6.38
N LEU A 181 0.43 20.74 6.22
CA LEU A 181 1.04 20.36 4.93
C LEU A 181 0.00 20.09 3.87
N PHE A 182 -1.12 19.45 4.25
CA PHE A 182 -2.15 18.97 3.35
C PHE A 182 -3.46 19.72 3.57
N ALA A 183 -4.11 20.10 2.49
CA ALA A 183 -5.38 20.82 2.52
C ALA A 183 -6.48 20.05 1.76
N ALA A 184 -7.75 20.28 2.12
CA ALA A 184 -8.90 19.57 1.57
C ALA A 184 -9.12 19.80 0.06
N ASP A 185 -8.58 20.89 -0.49
CA ASP A 185 -8.65 21.24 -1.91
C ASP A 185 -7.37 20.87 -2.70
N ASP A 186 -6.41 20.19 -2.03
CA ASP A 186 -5.26 19.61 -2.70
C ASP A 186 -5.66 18.32 -3.46
N LEU A 187 -4.92 18.01 -4.51
CA LEU A 187 -5.01 16.72 -5.22
C LEU A 187 -3.92 15.82 -4.68
N ILE A 188 -4.29 14.66 -4.14
CA ILE A 188 -3.34 13.74 -3.51
C ILE A 188 -3.29 12.45 -4.33
N ILE A 189 -2.12 12.16 -4.89
CA ILE A 189 -1.83 10.95 -5.66
C ILE A 189 -0.81 10.12 -4.90
N VAL A 190 -1.07 8.83 -4.76
CA VAL A 190 -0.16 7.85 -4.18
C VAL A 190 0.18 6.82 -5.26
N PRO A 191 1.38 6.82 -5.86
CA PRO A 191 1.75 5.88 -6.91
C PRO A 191 2.30 4.57 -6.32
N ASP A 192 1.46 3.82 -5.61
CA ASP A 192 1.86 2.69 -4.79
C ASP A 192 1.09 1.38 -5.11
N ALA A 193 0.04 1.47 -5.90
CA ALA A 193 -0.69 0.32 -6.42
C ALA A 193 -1.38 0.63 -7.74
N GLY A 194 -1.67 -0.40 -8.53
CA GLY A 194 -2.32 -0.27 -9.81
C GLY A 194 -2.52 -1.60 -10.53
N ASN A 195 -2.45 -1.55 -11.83
CA ASN A 195 -2.43 -2.75 -12.68
C ASN A 195 -1.51 -2.51 -13.90
N PRO A 196 -1.06 -3.57 -14.59
CA PRO A 196 -0.10 -3.43 -15.70
C PRO A 196 -0.60 -2.53 -16.84
N GLU A 197 -1.90 -2.40 -16.99
CA GLU A 197 -2.54 -1.57 -18.01
C GLU A 197 -2.66 -0.10 -17.63
N GLY A 198 -2.42 0.27 -16.36
CA GLY A 198 -2.62 1.61 -15.82
C GLY A 198 -4.09 2.07 -15.82
N THR A 199 -5.04 1.12 -15.81
CA THR A 199 -6.48 1.41 -15.91
C THR A 199 -7.23 1.38 -14.59
N LEU A 200 -6.54 1.05 -13.49
CA LEU A 200 -7.10 1.02 -12.16
C LEU A 200 -6.71 2.29 -11.41
N ILE A 201 -7.69 3.05 -10.91
CA ILE A 201 -7.50 4.13 -9.94
C ILE A 201 -8.11 3.65 -8.62
N GLU A 202 -7.27 3.37 -7.64
CA GLU A 202 -7.76 2.93 -6.34
C GLU A 202 -8.30 4.13 -5.55
N ILE A 203 -9.55 4.00 -5.08
CA ILE A 203 -10.27 5.03 -4.33
C ILE A 203 -10.79 4.54 -2.98
N ALA A 204 -10.68 3.26 -2.69
CA ALA A 204 -11.22 2.64 -1.49
C ALA A 204 -10.51 1.32 -1.16
N GLU A 205 -10.55 0.94 0.09
CA GLU A 205 -9.97 -0.29 0.64
C GLU A 205 -11.02 -1.05 1.44
N LYS A 206 -10.88 -2.38 1.55
CA LYS A 206 -11.65 -3.14 2.54
C LYS A 206 -11.01 -3.02 3.91
N SER A 207 -11.83 -3.05 4.95
CA SER A 207 -11.36 -3.24 6.32
C SER A 207 -10.70 -4.60 6.47
N MET A 208 -9.63 -4.67 7.27
CA MET A 208 -8.90 -5.91 7.54
C MET A 208 -9.08 -6.32 8.99
N LEU A 209 -9.51 -7.56 9.21
CA LEU A 209 -9.60 -8.15 10.53
C LEU A 209 -9.06 -9.58 10.48
N TRP A 210 -7.92 -9.80 11.10
CA TRP A 210 -7.35 -11.14 11.24
C TRP A 210 -7.59 -11.65 12.65
N LEU A 211 -8.31 -12.75 12.74
CA LEU A 211 -8.69 -13.33 14.03
C LEU A 211 -7.94 -14.65 14.26
N ARG A 212 -7.36 -14.78 15.45
CA ARG A 212 -6.84 -16.02 15.99
C ARG A 212 -7.88 -16.61 16.95
N PHE A 213 -8.26 -17.88 16.71
CA PHE A 213 -9.16 -18.65 17.57
C PHE A 213 -8.33 -19.68 18.33
N GLU A 214 -8.51 -19.74 19.64
CA GLU A 214 -7.95 -20.77 20.50
C GLU A 214 -9.09 -21.55 21.15
N VAL A 215 -9.17 -22.84 20.81
CA VAL A 215 -10.21 -23.76 21.27
C VAL A 215 -9.60 -24.68 22.31
N GLN A 216 -10.09 -24.59 23.54
CA GLN A 216 -9.62 -25.40 24.67
C GLN A 216 -10.68 -26.47 25.04
N GLY A 217 -10.22 -27.69 25.17
CA GLY A 217 -11.01 -28.85 25.57
C GLY A 217 -10.23 -29.75 26.53
N ARG A 218 -10.32 -31.07 26.34
CA ARG A 218 -9.62 -32.03 27.21
C ARG A 218 -9.01 -33.17 26.40
N GLN A 219 -7.70 -33.31 26.49
CA GLN A 219 -6.96 -34.37 25.82
C GLN A 219 -7.22 -35.72 26.48
N CYS A 220 -7.33 -36.79 25.67
CA CYS A 220 -7.42 -38.16 26.12
C CYS A 220 -6.98 -39.15 25.04
N HIS A 221 -6.94 -40.42 25.38
CA HIS A 221 -6.70 -41.51 24.44
C HIS A 221 -7.92 -41.67 23.51
N ALA A 222 -7.70 -41.75 22.19
CA ALA A 222 -8.79 -41.73 21.17
C ALA A 222 -9.74 -42.92 21.26
N SER A 223 -9.33 -44.05 21.91
CA SER A 223 -10.23 -45.21 22.16
C SER A 223 -11.21 -45.02 23.32
N LYS A 224 -11.06 -43.91 24.09
CA LYS A 224 -11.93 -43.55 25.22
C LYS A 224 -12.40 -42.10 25.09
N PRO A 225 -13.16 -41.78 24.03
CA PRO A 225 -13.52 -40.40 23.72
C PRO A 225 -14.38 -39.74 24.79
N GLU A 226 -15.09 -40.50 25.59
CA GLU A 226 -15.92 -40.03 26.71
C GLU A 226 -15.11 -39.36 27.83
N LEU A 227 -13.80 -39.61 27.89
CA LEU A 227 -12.91 -38.99 28.85
C LEU A 227 -12.32 -37.66 28.39
N GLY A 228 -12.54 -37.30 27.10
CA GLY A 228 -11.99 -36.12 26.49
C GLY A 228 -13.03 -35.14 25.99
N VAL A 229 -12.53 -33.99 25.49
CA VAL A 229 -13.32 -33.00 24.74
C VAL A 229 -12.50 -32.63 23.50
N ASN A 230 -12.99 -33.05 22.34
CA ASN A 230 -12.23 -33.03 21.10
C ASN A 230 -12.21 -31.63 20.46
N THR A 231 -11.11 -30.89 20.63
CA THR A 231 -10.96 -29.54 20.09
C THR A 231 -10.82 -29.50 18.56
N LEU A 232 -10.27 -30.53 17.92
CA LEU A 232 -10.20 -30.61 16.46
C LEU A 232 -11.61 -30.66 15.83
N ARG A 233 -12.51 -31.45 16.43
CA ARG A 233 -13.91 -31.51 16.01
C ARG A 233 -14.63 -30.18 16.25
N ALA A 234 -14.46 -29.59 17.42
CA ALA A 234 -15.05 -28.30 17.77
C ALA A 234 -14.54 -27.19 16.83
N SER A 235 -13.22 -27.13 16.55
CA SER A 235 -12.63 -26.18 15.60
C SER A 235 -13.22 -26.32 14.19
N ALA A 236 -13.34 -27.55 13.67
CA ALA A 236 -13.91 -27.81 12.36
C ALA A 236 -15.36 -27.30 12.25
N HIS A 237 -16.18 -27.55 13.28
CA HIS A 237 -17.54 -27.03 13.32
C HIS A 237 -17.62 -25.53 13.52
N THR A 238 -16.70 -24.94 14.25
CA THR A 238 -16.60 -23.48 14.40
C THR A 238 -16.26 -22.82 13.06
N ILE A 239 -15.29 -23.35 12.31
CA ILE A 239 -14.93 -22.89 10.97
C ILE A 239 -16.14 -22.90 10.04
N VAL A 240 -16.90 -24.02 10.01
CA VAL A 240 -18.12 -24.10 9.19
C VAL A 240 -19.21 -23.13 9.68
N ALA A 241 -19.36 -22.92 10.99
CA ALA A 241 -20.34 -21.96 11.51
C ALA A 241 -19.98 -20.51 11.18
N LEU A 242 -18.70 -20.19 11.03
CA LEU A 242 -18.24 -18.86 10.63
C LEU A 242 -18.64 -18.48 9.18
N GLU A 243 -19.09 -19.43 8.34
CA GLU A 243 -19.71 -19.14 7.04
C GLU A 243 -20.96 -18.26 7.16
N GLU A 244 -21.61 -18.22 8.35
CA GLU A 244 -22.72 -17.29 8.62
C GLU A 244 -22.32 -15.81 8.47
N LEU A 245 -21.03 -15.46 8.64
CA LEU A 245 -20.54 -14.09 8.45
C LEU A 245 -20.80 -13.58 7.03
N ALA A 246 -20.57 -14.42 6.01
CA ALA A 246 -20.82 -14.04 4.63
C ALA A 246 -22.32 -13.88 4.32
N GLN A 247 -23.20 -14.56 5.07
CA GLN A 247 -24.65 -14.41 4.93
C GLN A 247 -25.16 -13.13 5.60
N GLU A 248 -24.57 -12.71 6.72
CA GLU A 248 -24.96 -11.52 7.45
C GLU A 248 -24.37 -10.25 6.84
N PHE A 249 -23.07 -10.28 6.49
CA PHE A 249 -22.35 -9.15 5.90
C PHE A 249 -22.32 -9.25 4.37
N ASN A 250 -23.49 -9.31 3.75
CA ASN A 250 -23.74 -9.69 2.35
C ASN A 250 -23.92 -8.50 1.39
N ALA A 251 -23.60 -7.28 1.79
CA ALA A 251 -23.63 -6.13 0.89
C ALA A 251 -22.74 -6.35 -0.34
N VAL A 252 -23.17 -5.76 -1.45
CA VAL A 252 -22.46 -5.81 -2.74
C VAL A 252 -22.09 -4.40 -3.16
N GLU A 253 -20.80 -4.17 -3.30
CA GLU A 253 -20.24 -2.91 -3.80
C GLU A 253 -19.47 -3.17 -5.10
N PRO A 254 -20.10 -2.87 -6.27
CA PRO A 254 -19.59 -3.30 -7.58
C PRO A 254 -18.21 -2.77 -7.97
N PHE A 255 -17.72 -1.75 -7.30
CA PHE A 255 -16.39 -1.21 -7.57
C PHE A 255 -15.26 -1.94 -6.83
N PHE A 256 -15.55 -2.88 -5.93
CA PHE A 256 -14.56 -3.83 -5.38
C PHE A 256 -14.49 -5.12 -6.20
N ASP A 257 -13.34 -5.80 -6.12
CA ASP A 257 -13.15 -7.14 -6.65
C ASP A 257 -12.46 -8.03 -5.58
N PRO A 258 -13.15 -9.04 -5.03
CA PRO A 258 -14.57 -9.37 -5.22
C PRO A 258 -15.48 -8.27 -4.63
N PRO A 259 -16.73 -8.12 -5.14
CA PRO A 259 -17.62 -7.03 -4.78
C PRO A 259 -18.32 -7.18 -3.43
N HIS A 260 -17.94 -8.14 -2.60
CA HIS A 260 -18.49 -8.46 -1.29
C HIS A 260 -17.39 -8.65 -0.25
N SER A 261 -17.78 -8.70 1.02
CA SER A 261 -16.86 -9.06 2.11
C SER A 261 -16.45 -10.54 2.00
N THR A 262 -15.23 -10.87 2.41
CA THR A 262 -14.72 -12.25 2.44
C THR A 262 -14.28 -12.63 3.85
N PHE A 263 -14.47 -13.90 4.21
CA PHE A 263 -14.19 -14.45 5.53
C PHE A 263 -13.57 -15.85 5.34
N GLU A 264 -12.24 -15.89 5.24
CA GLU A 264 -11.52 -17.10 4.84
C GLU A 264 -10.70 -17.69 5.99
N PRO A 265 -10.92 -18.96 6.36
CA PRO A 265 -10.02 -19.65 7.28
C PRO A 265 -8.71 -19.97 6.55
N THR A 266 -7.61 -19.38 7.01
CA THR A 266 -6.34 -19.37 6.25
C THR A 266 -5.23 -20.20 6.87
N LYS A 267 -5.31 -20.50 8.18
CA LYS A 267 -4.23 -21.20 8.89
C LYS A 267 -4.79 -22.04 10.03
N ILE A 268 -4.22 -23.22 10.23
CA ILE A 268 -4.42 -24.09 11.41
C ILE A 268 -3.06 -24.46 11.96
N GLU A 269 -2.91 -24.45 13.30
CA GLU A 269 -1.67 -24.88 13.96
C GLU A 269 -1.69 -26.38 14.27
N ALA A 270 -0.50 -26.99 14.28
CA ALA A 270 -0.35 -28.38 14.71
C ALA A 270 -0.77 -28.55 16.18
N ASN A 271 -1.40 -29.68 16.51
CA ASN A 271 -1.83 -29.96 17.87
C ASN A 271 -1.06 -31.15 18.47
N VAL A 272 -1.58 -32.36 18.40
CA VAL A 272 -0.97 -33.56 18.99
C VAL A 272 -0.14 -34.32 17.96
N GLU A 273 0.99 -34.89 18.37
CA GLU A 273 1.87 -35.66 17.48
C GLU A 273 1.30 -37.05 17.16
N ASN A 274 0.64 -37.69 18.13
CA ASN A 274 0.14 -39.06 17.98
C ASN A 274 -1.31 -39.13 17.50
N VAL A 275 -1.58 -39.90 16.44
CA VAL A 275 -2.91 -40.09 15.82
C VAL A 275 -3.92 -40.69 16.80
N ASN A 276 -3.48 -41.47 17.79
CA ASN A 276 -4.35 -42.09 18.78
C ASN A 276 -4.72 -41.19 19.97
N THR A 277 -4.51 -39.90 19.86
CA THR A 277 -4.76 -38.90 20.91
C THR A 277 -5.83 -37.90 20.44
N ILE A 278 -6.87 -37.70 21.26
CA ILE A 278 -7.82 -36.59 21.10
C ILE A 278 -7.14 -35.32 21.58
N PRO A 279 -7.02 -34.25 20.74
CA PRO A 279 -6.38 -33.02 21.13
C PRO A 279 -7.23 -32.22 22.13
N GLY A 280 -6.55 -31.63 23.12
CA GLY A 280 -7.14 -30.73 24.12
C GLY A 280 -6.96 -29.25 23.80
N LEU A 281 -6.20 -28.92 22.72
CA LEU A 281 -5.99 -27.58 22.25
C LEU A 281 -6.07 -27.57 20.71
N GLY A 282 -6.76 -26.59 20.15
CA GLY A 282 -6.79 -26.31 18.71
C GLY A 282 -6.65 -24.83 18.46
N VAL A 283 -5.87 -24.44 17.43
CA VAL A 283 -5.70 -23.04 17.04
C VAL A 283 -5.90 -22.92 15.54
N PHE A 284 -6.72 -21.95 15.13
CA PHE A 284 -6.90 -21.59 13.72
C PHE A 284 -7.08 -20.09 13.54
N TYR A 285 -7.01 -19.62 12.29
CA TYR A 285 -7.07 -18.21 11.93
C TYR A 285 -8.09 -17.96 10.84
N LEU A 286 -8.70 -16.78 10.88
CA LEU A 286 -9.64 -16.26 9.89
C LEU A 286 -9.11 -14.92 9.36
N ASP A 287 -8.99 -14.78 8.04
CA ASP A 287 -8.79 -13.50 7.35
C ASP A 287 -10.16 -12.95 6.93
N CYS A 288 -10.52 -11.77 7.44
CA CYS A 288 -11.72 -11.06 7.06
C CYS A 288 -11.35 -9.81 6.26
N ARG A 289 -11.87 -9.70 5.04
CA ARG A 289 -11.82 -8.51 4.20
C ARG A 289 -13.23 -7.93 4.11
N VAL A 290 -13.48 -6.90 4.89
CA VAL A 290 -14.83 -6.41 5.16
C VAL A 290 -15.08 -5.11 4.41
N LEU A 291 -16.20 -5.03 3.67
CA LEU A 291 -16.60 -3.81 2.97
C LEU A 291 -16.74 -2.63 3.96
N PRO A 292 -16.34 -1.41 3.58
CA PRO A 292 -16.35 -0.25 4.47
C PRO A 292 -17.73 0.15 5.01
N VAL A 293 -18.80 -0.37 4.43
CA VAL A 293 -20.18 -0.16 4.92
C VAL A 293 -20.45 -0.81 6.27
N TYR A 294 -19.60 -1.77 6.67
CA TYR A 294 -19.72 -2.47 7.95
C TYR A 294 -18.65 -2.02 8.95
N ASP A 295 -19.03 -1.89 10.21
CA ASP A 295 -18.09 -1.71 11.32
C ASP A 295 -17.46 -3.06 11.70
N LEU A 296 -16.16 -3.11 11.92
CA LEU A 296 -15.48 -4.32 12.39
C LEU A 296 -15.97 -4.78 13.78
N ALA A 297 -16.45 -3.85 14.60
CA ALA A 297 -17.06 -4.20 15.88
C ALA A 297 -18.31 -5.08 15.73
N ASP A 298 -19.12 -4.86 14.68
CA ASP A 298 -20.30 -5.70 14.39
C ASP A 298 -19.87 -7.09 13.95
N VAL A 299 -18.83 -7.19 13.12
CA VAL A 299 -18.25 -8.47 12.70
C VAL A 299 -17.74 -9.26 13.92
N GLN A 300 -17.01 -8.60 14.81
CA GLN A 300 -16.50 -9.23 16.04
C GLN A 300 -17.65 -9.66 16.97
N ALA A 301 -18.69 -8.85 17.10
CA ALA A 301 -19.87 -9.21 17.89
C ALA A 301 -20.57 -10.47 17.34
N LYS A 302 -20.69 -10.58 16.01
CA LYS A 302 -21.24 -11.80 15.38
C LYS A 302 -20.32 -13.02 15.58
N VAL A 303 -19.01 -12.86 15.46
CA VAL A 303 -18.04 -13.92 15.76
C VAL A 303 -18.21 -14.42 17.20
N GLN A 304 -18.35 -13.50 18.19
CA GLN A 304 -18.60 -13.87 19.58
C GLN A 304 -19.90 -14.63 19.78
N GLN A 305 -20.97 -14.29 19.05
CA GLN A 305 -22.25 -15.03 19.10
C GLN A 305 -22.07 -16.46 18.58
N ILE A 306 -21.37 -16.64 17.45
CA ILE A 306 -21.09 -17.94 16.85
C ILE A 306 -20.22 -18.79 17.78
N THR A 307 -19.13 -18.24 18.31
CA THR A 307 -18.23 -18.97 19.22
C THR A 307 -18.96 -19.40 20.49
N ALA A 308 -19.78 -18.53 21.11
CA ALA A 308 -20.58 -18.88 22.29
C ALA A 308 -21.61 -20.01 22.02
N GLN A 309 -22.11 -20.13 20.78
CA GLN A 309 -22.97 -21.28 20.41
C GLN A 309 -22.14 -22.58 20.31
N MET A 310 -20.93 -22.48 19.72
CA MET A 310 -20.04 -23.63 19.59
C MET A 310 -19.48 -24.12 20.93
N GLU A 311 -19.17 -23.23 21.86
CA GLU A 311 -18.78 -23.55 23.22
C GLU A 311 -19.84 -24.42 23.91
N ARG A 312 -21.10 -23.99 23.89
CA ARG A 312 -22.23 -24.76 24.47
C ARG A 312 -22.45 -26.09 23.80
N ARG A 313 -22.27 -26.17 22.47
CA ARG A 313 -22.51 -27.39 21.71
C ARG A 313 -21.43 -28.44 21.94
N TRP A 314 -20.17 -28.02 22.10
CA TRP A 314 -19.03 -28.93 22.09
C TRP A 314 -18.36 -29.06 23.46
N ASP A 315 -18.86 -28.37 24.49
CA ASP A 315 -18.26 -28.31 25.84
C ASP A 315 -16.77 -27.85 25.81
N VAL A 316 -16.47 -26.87 25.00
CA VAL A 316 -15.15 -26.23 24.83
C VAL A 316 -15.18 -24.78 25.30
N SER A 317 -13.99 -24.20 25.55
CA SER A 317 -13.83 -22.75 25.65
C SER A 317 -13.16 -22.23 24.38
N ILE A 318 -13.68 -21.12 23.80
CA ILE A 318 -13.14 -20.51 22.59
C ILE A 318 -12.77 -19.05 22.88
N THR A 319 -11.48 -18.74 22.85
CA THR A 319 -11.02 -17.35 22.91
C THR A 319 -10.68 -16.83 21.51
N THR A 320 -11.07 -15.60 21.23
CA THR A 320 -10.74 -14.91 19.98
C THR A 320 -9.84 -13.73 20.28
N GLN A 321 -8.81 -13.54 19.44
CA GLN A 321 -7.88 -12.42 19.51
C GLN A 321 -7.70 -11.81 18.12
N ALA A 322 -7.85 -10.49 18.01
CA ALA A 322 -7.46 -9.78 16.81
C ALA A 322 -5.93 -9.73 16.71
N VAL A 323 -5.40 -10.28 15.63
CA VAL A 323 -3.97 -10.21 15.27
C VAL A 323 -3.72 -8.94 14.49
N GLN A 324 -4.69 -8.57 13.66
CA GLN A 324 -4.73 -7.30 12.95
C GLN A 324 -6.16 -6.79 12.89
N GLU A 325 -6.32 -5.48 13.09
CA GLU A 325 -7.62 -4.83 13.03
C GLU A 325 -7.42 -3.42 12.45
N VAL A 326 -7.94 -3.21 11.24
CA VAL A 326 -7.86 -1.92 10.53
C VAL A 326 -9.19 -1.63 9.89
N GLN A 327 -9.95 -0.69 10.47
CA GLN A 327 -11.18 -0.19 9.86
C GLN A 327 -10.83 0.67 8.65
N ALA A 328 -11.40 0.36 7.48
CA ALA A 328 -11.25 1.18 6.30
C ALA A 328 -11.96 2.54 6.45
N PRO A 329 -11.38 3.61 5.94
CA PRO A 329 -12.04 4.91 5.87
C PRO A 329 -13.11 4.94 4.77
N PRO A 330 -13.97 5.97 4.73
CA PRO A 330 -14.82 6.22 3.57
C PRO A 330 -14.02 6.34 2.28
N ALA A 331 -14.59 5.86 1.18
CA ALA A 331 -13.98 5.96 -0.14
C ALA A 331 -13.75 7.42 -0.58
N THR A 332 -12.69 7.68 -1.34
CA THR A 332 -12.58 8.91 -2.14
C THR A 332 -13.74 8.92 -3.15
N PRO A 333 -14.53 9.98 -3.25
CA PRO A 333 -15.61 10.04 -4.24
C PRO A 333 -15.09 9.82 -5.66
N ALA A 334 -15.74 8.97 -6.45
CA ALA A 334 -15.34 8.72 -7.84
C ALA A 334 -15.33 9.99 -8.72
N ALA A 335 -16.10 11.01 -8.34
CA ALA A 335 -16.12 12.33 -8.99
C ALA A 335 -15.13 13.33 -8.35
N ALA A 336 -14.25 12.89 -7.43
CA ALA A 336 -13.27 13.80 -6.83
C ALA A 336 -12.30 14.35 -7.89
N PRO A 337 -11.85 15.61 -7.74
CA PRO A 337 -10.97 16.24 -8.72
C PRO A 337 -9.67 15.46 -9.00
N VAL A 338 -9.11 14.77 -8.01
CA VAL A 338 -7.91 13.94 -8.18
C VAL A 338 -8.19 12.74 -9.09
N VAL A 339 -9.36 12.10 -8.95
CA VAL A 339 -9.76 10.95 -9.78
C VAL A 339 -9.98 11.41 -11.24
N GLN A 340 -10.69 12.52 -11.45
CA GLN A 340 -10.89 13.09 -12.77
C GLN A 340 -9.58 13.48 -13.45
N ALA A 341 -8.66 14.12 -12.72
CA ALA A 341 -7.34 14.50 -13.24
C ALA A 341 -6.53 13.27 -13.69
N LEU A 342 -6.56 12.17 -12.92
CA LEU A 342 -5.91 10.91 -13.30
C LEU A 342 -6.60 10.27 -14.52
N GLN A 343 -7.94 10.22 -14.56
CA GLN A 343 -8.67 9.69 -15.72
C GLN A 343 -8.33 10.42 -17.01
N GLU A 344 -8.30 11.76 -16.97
CA GLU A 344 -7.92 12.60 -18.10
C GLU A 344 -6.46 12.36 -18.53
N ALA A 345 -5.55 12.26 -17.57
CA ALA A 345 -4.13 12.03 -17.82
C ALA A 345 -3.86 10.64 -18.42
N VAL A 346 -4.46 9.59 -17.86
CA VAL A 346 -4.35 8.22 -18.37
C VAL A 346 -4.92 8.12 -19.79
N GLN A 347 -6.07 8.75 -20.03
CA GLN A 347 -6.65 8.81 -21.38
C GLN A 347 -5.73 9.53 -22.38
N ALA A 348 -5.08 10.62 -21.94
CA ALA A 348 -4.17 11.39 -22.81
C ALA A 348 -2.88 10.63 -23.14
N VAL A 349 -2.33 9.85 -22.19
CA VAL A 349 -1.04 9.16 -22.35
C VAL A 349 -1.23 7.76 -22.92
N TYR A 350 -2.06 6.94 -22.27
CA TYR A 350 -2.24 5.52 -22.60
C TYR A 350 -3.38 5.25 -23.58
N GLN A 351 -4.21 6.27 -23.90
CA GLN A 351 -5.41 6.13 -24.73
C GLN A 351 -6.39 5.07 -24.20
N ARG A 352 -6.41 4.92 -22.89
CA ARG A 352 -7.25 3.96 -22.13
C ARG A 352 -8.09 4.71 -21.12
N ARG A 353 -9.28 4.16 -20.84
CA ARG A 353 -10.14 4.66 -19.77
C ARG A 353 -9.71 4.04 -18.44
N ALA A 354 -9.28 4.86 -17.50
CA ALA A 354 -9.06 4.41 -16.14
C ALA A 354 -10.37 4.46 -15.33
N GLU A 355 -10.57 3.43 -14.50
CA GLU A 355 -11.77 3.27 -13.69
C GLU A 355 -11.45 3.35 -12.21
N PRO A 356 -12.24 4.12 -11.43
CA PRO A 356 -12.14 4.11 -9.98
C PRO A 356 -12.59 2.76 -9.44
N ARG A 357 -11.76 2.13 -8.58
CA ARG A 357 -11.98 0.81 -8.00
C ARG A 357 -11.59 0.80 -6.53
N GLY A 358 -12.18 -0.15 -5.80
CA GLY A 358 -11.75 -0.51 -4.46
C GLY A 358 -10.88 -1.76 -4.50
N ILE A 359 -9.93 -1.84 -3.59
CA ILE A 359 -9.01 -2.98 -3.44
C ILE A 359 -9.29 -3.77 -2.14
N GLY A 360 -8.81 -5.02 -2.10
CA GLY A 360 -8.93 -5.86 -0.91
C GLY A 360 -7.84 -5.66 0.13
N GLY A 361 -6.78 -4.93 -0.21
CA GLY A 361 -5.66 -4.56 0.66
C GLY A 361 -5.81 -3.18 1.25
N GLY A 362 -4.73 -2.66 1.85
CA GLY A 362 -4.65 -1.29 2.36
C GLY A 362 -3.43 -0.58 1.79
N THR A 363 -3.52 0.73 1.62
CA THR A 363 -2.44 1.64 1.24
C THR A 363 -2.35 2.82 2.19
N VAL A 364 -1.29 3.61 2.11
CA VAL A 364 -1.19 4.86 2.89
C VAL A 364 -2.26 5.89 2.54
N ALA A 365 -2.96 5.76 1.43
CA ALA A 365 -4.08 6.63 1.07
C ALA A 365 -5.21 6.60 2.11
N ALA A 366 -5.37 5.49 2.84
CA ALA A 366 -6.31 5.37 3.95
C ALA A 366 -6.08 6.42 5.05
N PHE A 367 -4.84 6.80 5.33
CA PHE A 367 -4.54 7.83 6.34
C PHE A 367 -5.08 9.20 5.92
N PHE A 368 -4.94 9.57 4.64
CA PHE A 368 -5.53 10.80 4.11
C PHE A 368 -7.05 10.76 4.18
N ARG A 369 -7.66 9.67 3.74
CA ARG A 369 -9.13 9.49 3.74
C ARG A 369 -9.73 9.56 5.13
N ARG A 370 -9.04 9.03 6.17
CA ARG A 370 -9.44 9.17 7.59
C ARG A 370 -9.49 10.63 8.06
N GLN A 371 -8.67 11.48 7.47
CA GLN A 371 -8.67 12.94 7.75
C GLN A 371 -9.63 13.72 6.85
N GLY A 372 -10.44 13.02 6.03
CA GLY A 372 -11.36 13.66 5.08
C GLY A 372 -10.67 14.29 3.86
N LEU A 373 -9.42 13.91 3.61
CA LEU A 373 -8.62 14.35 2.44
C LEU A 373 -8.77 13.34 1.31
N PRO A 374 -9.39 13.71 0.16
CA PRO A 374 -9.53 12.80 -0.97
C PRO A 374 -8.16 12.45 -1.56
N ALA A 375 -7.81 11.15 -1.55
CA ALA A 375 -6.60 10.64 -2.15
C ALA A 375 -6.93 9.50 -3.12
N ALA A 376 -6.19 9.42 -4.23
CA ALA A 376 -6.29 8.36 -5.21
C ALA A 376 -4.93 7.66 -5.37
N VAL A 377 -4.95 6.34 -5.44
CA VAL A 377 -3.76 5.52 -5.68
C VAL A 377 -3.74 5.13 -7.15
N TRP A 378 -2.61 5.32 -7.81
CA TRP A 378 -2.49 4.99 -9.21
C TRP A 378 -1.03 4.88 -9.67
N MET A 379 -0.71 3.77 -10.30
CA MET A 379 0.45 3.59 -11.17
C MET A 379 0.20 2.44 -12.17
N SER A 380 1.06 2.29 -13.17
CA SER A 380 1.13 1.06 -13.95
C SER A 380 2.05 0.07 -13.23
N ASP A 381 1.47 -0.97 -12.63
CA ASP A 381 2.17 -1.89 -11.75
C ASP A 381 2.41 -3.25 -12.42
N ALA A 382 3.65 -3.76 -12.35
CA ALA A 382 4.03 -5.09 -12.81
C ALA A 382 3.52 -6.22 -11.89
N LEU A 383 2.92 -5.91 -10.75
CA LEU A 383 2.43 -6.85 -9.73
C LEU A 383 3.53 -7.77 -9.17
N THR A 384 4.75 -7.24 -9.05
CA THR A 384 5.93 -7.96 -8.54
C THR A 384 6.41 -7.46 -7.18
N ALA A 385 5.71 -6.48 -6.57
CA ALA A 385 6.00 -5.98 -5.24
C ALA A 385 6.12 -7.12 -4.23
N HIS A 386 7.05 -7.00 -3.27
CA HIS A 386 7.33 -7.97 -2.21
C HIS A 386 7.81 -9.37 -2.68
N GLN A 387 7.93 -9.62 -3.98
CA GLN A 387 8.38 -10.90 -4.53
C GLN A 387 9.90 -10.89 -4.80
N PRO A 388 10.55 -12.05 -4.83
CA PRO A 388 11.87 -12.19 -5.44
C PRO A 388 11.80 -11.82 -6.93
N ASN A 389 12.89 -11.22 -7.44
CA ASN A 389 12.97 -10.71 -8.82
C ASN A 389 11.94 -9.60 -9.11
N GLU A 390 11.63 -8.80 -8.11
CA GLU A 390 10.83 -7.58 -8.29
C GLU A 390 11.36 -6.78 -9.47
N CYS A 391 10.45 -6.33 -10.34
CA CYS A 391 10.83 -5.63 -11.56
C CYS A 391 9.85 -4.51 -11.93
N VAL A 392 10.35 -3.55 -12.70
CA VAL A 392 9.57 -2.51 -13.34
C VAL A 392 9.88 -2.46 -14.83
N ASN A 393 8.87 -2.20 -15.66
CA ASN A 393 9.07 -1.93 -17.08
C ASN A 393 9.38 -0.44 -17.28
N LEU A 394 10.52 -0.14 -17.89
CA LEU A 394 10.97 1.23 -18.10
C LEU A 394 10.03 2.04 -19.01
N ASN A 395 9.33 1.41 -19.96
CA ASN A 395 8.33 2.10 -20.77
C ASN A 395 7.09 2.45 -19.94
N ALA A 396 6.71 1.62 -18.98
CA ALA A 396 5.65 1.92 -18.01
C ALA A 396 6.06 3.09 -17.11
N LEU A 397 7.28 3.06 -16.57
CA LEU A 397 7.84 4.16 -15.76
C LEU A 397 7.87 5.50 -16.54
N ILE A 398 8.23 5.49 -17.82
CA ILE A 398 8.19 6.65 -18.71
C ILE A 398 6.74 7.13 -18.91
N GLY A 399 5.82 6.20 -19.15
CA GLY A 399 4.38 6.50 -19.30
C GLY A 399 3.78 7.12 -18.05
N ASP A 400 4.08 6.59 -16.87
CA ASP A 400 3.59 7.12 -15.60
C ASP A 400 4.18 8.50 -15.28
N CYS A 401 5.44 8.71 -15.62
CA CYS A 401 6.05 10.05 -15.61
C CYS A 401 5.26 11.04 -16.50
N GLN A 402 4.82 10.61 -17.69
CA GLN A 402 4.01 11.43 -18.60
C GLN A 402 2.60 11.70 -18.03
N VAL A 403 1.99 10.71 -17.35
CA VAL A 403 0.71 10.89 -16.66
C VAL A 403 0.82 11.93 -15.55
N LEU A 404 1.83 11.81 -14.68
CA LEU A 404 2.08 12.81 -13.64
C LEU A 404 2.38 14.20 -14.23
N ALA A 405 3.18 14.30 -15.30
CA ALA A 405 3.45 15.56 -15.98
C ALA A 405 2.18 16.19 -16.58
N HIS A 406 1.25 15.37 -17.10
CA HIS A 406 -0.06 15.84 -17.57
C HIS A 406 -0.86 16.44 -16.42
N VAL A 407 -0.97 15.73 -15.28
CA VAL A 407 -1.67 16.23 -14.10
C VAL A 407 -1.05 17.55 -13.64
N PHE A 408 0.28 17.68 -13.57
CA PHE A 408 0.98 18.89 -13.13
C PHE A 408 0.75 20.07 -14.07
N CYS A 409 0.58 19.81 -15.37
CA CYS A 409 0.43 20.84 -16.40
C CYS A 409 -1.02 21.32 -16.58
N GLN A 410 -2.01 20.42 -16.45
CA GLN A 410 -3.39 20.67 -16.85
C GLN A 410 -4.34 20.99 -15.69
N THR A 411 -4.04 20.59 -14.44
CA THR A 411 -4.94 20.84 -13.30
C THR A 411 -4.97 22.33 -12.90
N ARG A 412 -6.19 22.85 -12.78
CA ARG A 412 -6.47 24.23 -12.38
C ARG A 412 -6.92 24.36 -10.92
#